data_961827ee005b49fad2f2ffb0361451ba
#
_entry.id   961827ee005b49fad2f2ffb0361451ba
#
_cell.length_a   1.000
_cell.length_b   1.000
_cell.length_c   1.000
_cell.angle_alpha   90.00
_cell.angle_beta   90.00
_cell.angle_gamma   90.00
#
_symmetry.space_group_name_H-M   'P 1'
#
loop_
_entity.id
_entity.type
_entity.pdbx_description
1 polymer ?
#
loop_
_entity_poly.entity_id
_entity_poly.type
_entity_poly.pdbx_seq_one_letter_code
_entity_poly.pdbx_strand_id
1 'polypeptide(L)'
;LFAAGFLFDVDGVLLRGGSVIPAAQRALRKLLDRNDRFLFPVVFVTNAGSCQRHHKAQQLSHLFNVQITTEQVLLSHSPLQLLKTFHDKCVLLSGQGPVMEIANTLGFQKVVSMEQLAEHHPLLDMVDHNRRPKLPVMIILFGEPIRWETNLQLLMDVLLTNGSPGHKYDTELSTQLPVLACNTDLMWMAEAPSPR
;
A
#
# COMPACT_ATOMS: atom_id res chain seq x y z
N LEU A 1 32.51 -16.69 6.24
CA LEU A 1 31.23 -17.14 6.79
C LEU A 1 30.15 -16.45 5.98
N PHE A 2 29.47 -17.18 5.07
CA PHE A 2 28.27 -16.67 4.42
C PHE A 2 27.16 -16.64 5.48
N ALA A 3 26.68 -15.44 5.81
CA ALA A 3 25.52 -15.31 6.66
C ALA A 3 24.28 -15.69 5.81
N ALA A 4 23.70 -16.85 6.11
CA ALA A 4 22.41 -17.22 5.52
C ALA A 4 21.30 -16.36 6.15
N GLY A 5 20.34 -15.90 5.33
CA GLY A 5 19.13 -15.21 5.79
C GLY A 5 17.91 -15.79 5.09
N PHE A 6 16.74 -15.55 5.65
CA PHE A 6 15.47 -16.03 5.11
C PHE A 6 14.55 -14.89 4.78
N LEU A 7 13.96 -14.94 3.60
CA LEU A 7 12.87 -14.08 3.15
C LEU A 7 11.63 -14.96 3.03
N PHE A 8 10.58 -14.63 3.78
CA PHE A 8 9.32 -15.35 3.72
C PHE A 8 8.23 -14.45 3.16
N ASP A 9 7.56 -14.93 2.12
CA ASP A 9 6.24 -14.41 1.78
C ASP A 9 5.24 -14.81 2.87
N VAL A 10 4.20 -14.02 3.04
CA VAL A 10 3.24 -14.20 4.15
C VAL A 10 1.97 -14.87 3.66
N ASP A 11 1.27 -14.24 2.72
CA ASP A 11 -0.07 -14.66 2.32
C ASP A 11 0.00 -15.78 1.28
N GLY A 12 -0.50 -16.98 1.62
CA GLY A 12 -0.38 -18.19 0.81
C GLY A 12 0.82 -19.08 1.17
N VAL A 13 1.82 -18.56 1.87
CA VAL A 13 3.04 -19.29 2.29
C VAL A 13 3.05 -19.56 3.80
N LEU A 14 2.85 -18.54 4.59
CA LEU A 14 2.80 -18.64 6.07
C LEU A 14 1.37 -18.63 6.58
N LEU A 15 0.52 -17.84 5.97
CA LEU A 15 -0.90 -17.69 6.30
C LEU A 15 -1.77 -18.08 5.11
N ARG A 16 -2.95 -18.61 5.41
CA ARG A 16 -4.02 -18.75 4.44
C ARG A 16 -5.27 -18.05 5.00
N GLY A 17 -5.63 -16.91 4.41
CA GLY A 17 -6.55 -15.99 5.04
C GLY A 17 -6.01 -15.52 6.39
N GLY A 18 -6.85 -15.52 7.43
CA GLY A 18 -6.43 -15.17 8.78
C GLY A 18 -5.72 -16.27 9.57
N SER A 19 -5.52 -17.48 9.00
CA SER A 19 -5.06 -18.67 9.72
C SER A 19 -3.63 -19.06 9.36
N VAL A 20 -2.88 -19.49 10.38
CA VAL A 20 -1.50 -19.99 10.20
C VAL A 20 -1.52 -21.36 9.51
N ILE A 21 -0.68 -21.54 8.51
CA ILE A 21 -0.43 -22.84 7.89
C ILE A 21 0.39 -23.70 8.86
N PRO A 22 -0.12 -24.87 9.31
CA PRO A 22 0.56 -25.65 10.35
C PRO A 22 1.98 -26.09 9.98
N ALA A 23 2.27 -26.32 8.70
CA ALA A 23 3.61 -26.65 8.23
C ALA A 23 4.55 -25.44 8.35
N ALA A 24 4.07 -24.23 8.06
CA ALA A 24 4.84 -23.00 8.18
C ALA A 24 5.20 -22.72 9.64
N GLN A 25 4.26 -22.92 10.58
CA GLN A 25 4.54 -22.77 12.01
C GLN A 25 5.64 -23.72 12.48
N ARG A 26 5.57 -24.99 12.07
CA ARG A 26 6.63 -25.97 12.38
C ARG A 26 7.97 -25.62 11.77
N ALA A 27 7.99 -25.07 10.55
CA ALA A 27 9.22 -24.64 9.89
C ALA A 27 9.86 -23.44 10.58
N LEU A 28 9.07 -22.41 10.93
CA LEU A 28 9.58 -21.24 11.64
C LEU A 28 10.16 -21.61 13.01
N ARG A 29 9.52 -22.51 13.75
CA ARG A 29 10.06 -22.99 15.04
C ARG A 29 11.45 -23.63 14.94
N LYS A 30 11.80 -24.24 13.80
CA LYS A 30 13.15 -24.79 13.57
C LYS A 30 14.21 -23.72 13.38
N LEU A 31 13.82 -22.49 13.10
CA LEU A 31 14.71 -21.34 12.96
C LEU A 31 14.92 -20.56 14.25
N LEU A 32 14.33 -21.02 15.37
CA LEU A 32 14.42 -20.37 16.66
C LEU A 32 15.40 -21.09 17.59
N ASP A 33 16.03 -20.32 18.46
CA ASP A 33 16.81 -20.83 19.59
C ASP A 33 15.89 -21.20 20.77
N ARG A 34 16.52 -21.61 21.90
CA ARG A 34 15.80 -21.98 23.13
C ARG A 34 15.07 -20.80 23.80
N ASN A 35 15.35 -19.58 23.39
CA ASN A 35 14.75 -18.35 23.92
C ASN A 35 13.75 -17.74 22.94
N ASP A 36 13.26 -18.53 21.97
CA ASP A 36 12.34 -18.11 20.90
C ASP A 36 12.88 -16.93 20.05
N ARG A 37 14.21 -16.84 19.85
CA ARG A 37 14.86 -15.86 18.99
C ARG A 37 15.34 -16.51 17.70
N PHE A 38 15.23 -15.79 16.59
CA PHE A 38 15.71 -16.27 15.31
C PHE A 38 17.23 -16.50 15.32
N LEU A 39 17.66 -17.68 14.91
CA LEU A 39 19.07 -18.06 14.73
C LEU A 39 19.72 -17.39 13.52
N PHE A 40 18.90 -16.97 12.57
CA PHE A 40 19.31 -16.34 11.32
C PHE A 40 18.52 -15.04 11.13
N PRO A 41 19.03 -14.09 10.32
CA PRO A 41 18.21 -12.96 9.86
C PRO A 41 16.97 -13.45 9.11
N VAL A 42 15.80 -13.00 9.55
CA VAL A 42 14.52 -13.34 8.92
C VAL A 42 13.77 -12.07 8.60
N VAL A 43 13.24 -11.97 7.38
CA VAL A 43 12.40 -10.87 6.92
C VAL A 43 11.11 -11.45 6.32
N PHE A 44 10.00 -10.88 6.69
CA PHE A 44 8.67 -11.20 6.19
C PHE A 44 8.29 -10.17 5.13
N VAL A 45 7.99 -10.64 3.92
CA VAL A 45 7.66 -9.78 2.77
C VAL A 45 6.25 -10.12 2.33
N THR A 46 5.41 -9.11 2.14
CA THR A 46 4.03 -9.34 1.70
C THR A 46 3.54 -8.23 0.77
N ASN A 47 2.71 -8.58 -0.20
CA ASN A 47 2.00 -7.65 -1.06
C ASN A 47 0.82 -6.95 -0.35
N ALA A 48 0.45 -7.36 0.87
CA ALA A 48 -0.53 -6.65 1.67
C ALA A 48 -0.08 -5.20 1.95
N GLY A 49 -0.99 -4.25 1.76
CA GLY A 49 -0.68 -2.81 1.87
C GLY A 49 -1.70 -2.02 2.69
N SER A 50 -2.74 -2.67 3.23
CA SER A 50 -3.84 -2.00 3.93
C SER A 50 -3.57 -1.68 5.41
N CYS A 51 -2.37 -1.94 5.92
CA CYS A 51 -2.01 -1.68 7.31
C CYS A 51 -0.59 -1.10 7.45
N GLN A 52 -0.28 -0.56 8.61
CA GLN A 52 1.07 -0.11 8.95
C GLN A 52 2.00 -1.29 9.31
N ARG A 53 3.30 -1.11 9.08
CA ARG A 53 4.32 -2.15 9.33
C ARG A 53 4.30 -2.69 10.76
N HIS A 54 4.15 -1.82 11.76
CA HIS A 54 4.12 -2.25 13.16
C HIS A 54 2.89 -3.10 13.49
N HIS A 55 1.73 -2.79 12.90
CA HIS A 55 0.53 -3.63 13.09
C HIS A 55 0.73 -5.02 12.48
N LYS A 56 1.34 -5.11 11.28
CA LYS A 56 1.63 -6.41 10.67
C LYS A 56 2.65 -7.20 11.49
N ALA A 57 3.67 -6.55 12.03
CA ALA A 57 4.66 -7.18 12.91
C ALA A 57 4.00 -7.73 14.20
N GLN A 58 3.11 -6.97 14.82
CA GLN A 58 2.33 -7.41 15.98
C GLN A 58 1.41 -8.58 15.63
N GLN A 59 0.70 -8.52 14.52
CA GLN A 59 -0.15 -9.61 14.03
C GLN A 59 0.64 -10.89 13.85
N LEU A 60 1.76 -10.84 13.14
CA LEU A 60 2.62 -12.00 12.90
C LEU A 60 3.22 -12.53 14.21
N SER A 61 3.65 -11.64 15.11
CA SER A 61 4.16 -12.04 16.44
C SER A 61 3.13 -12.82 17.23
N HIS A 62 1.88 -12.35 17.23
CA HIS A 62 0.78 -13.05 17.91
C HIS A 62 0.47 -14.40 17.27
N LEU A 63 0.37 -14.45 15.94
CA LEU A 63 0.01 -15.67 15.22
C LEU A 63 1.06 -16.79 15.36
N PHE A 64 2.34 -16.43 15.32
CA PHE A 64 3.43 -17.41 15.40
C PHE A 64 3.97 -17.62 16.81
N ASN A 65 3.53 -16.81 17.78
CA ASN A 65 4.05 -16.77 19.14
C ASN A 65 5.58 -16.62 19.18
N VAL A 66 6.09 -15.63 18.42
CA VAL A 66 7.51 -15.27 18.29
C VAL A 66 7.61 -13.77 18.19
N GLN A 67 8.60 -13.17 18.82
CA GLN A 67 8.83 -11.73 18.70
C GLN A 67 9.33 -11.38 17.29
N ILE A 68 8.49 -10.65 16.52
CA ILE A 68 8.81 -10.12 15.20
C ILE A 68 8.83 -8.61 15.30
N THR A 69 9.94 -7.99 14.89
CA THR A 69 10.10 -6.54 14.96
C THR A 69 9.59 -5.87 13.68
N THR A 70 9.34 -4.58 13.75
CA THR A 70 8.89 -3.78 12.59
C THR A 70 9.89 -3.84 11.45
N GLU A 71 11.19 -3.90 11.75
CA GLU A 71 12.28 -3.96 10.76
C GLU A 71 12.28 -5.27 9.97
N GLN A 72 11.74 -6.34 10.56
CA GLN A 72 11.62 -7.64 9.91
C GLN A 72 10.42 -7.74 8.95
N VAL A 73 9.60 -6.71 8.81
CA VAL A 73 8.41 -6.74 7.96
C VAL A 73 8.55 -5.74 6.82
N LEU A 74 8.38 -6.20 5.58
CA LEU A 74 8.28 -5.38 4.38
C LEU A 74 6.89 -5.55 3.77
N LEU A 75 6.19 -4.44 3.62
CA LEU A 75 4.89 -4.35 2.97
C LEU A 75 5.05 -3.80 1.55
N SER A 76 4.06 -4.00 0.70
CA SER A 76 4.06 -3.53 -0.70
C SER A 76 4.41 -2.04 -0.85
N HIS A 77 3.98 -1.22 0.09
CA HIS A 77 4.24 0.22 0.12
C HIS A 77 5.61 0.62 0.73
N SER A 78 6.34 -0.30 1.38
CA SER A 78 7.60 0.03 2.05
C SER A 78 8.63 0.71 1.13
N PRO A 79 8.78 0.33 -0.17
CA PRO A 79 9.71 0.97 -1.08
C PRO A 79 9.42 2.44 -1.37
N LEU A 80 8.18 2.91 -1.17
CA LEU A 80 7.80 4.30 -1.40
C LEU A 80 8.57 5.30 -0.52
N GLN A 81 9.10 4.84 0.61
CA GLN A 81 9.98 5.64 1.46
C GLN A 81 11.23 6.15 0.73
N LEU A 82 11.64 5.49 -0.36
CA LEU A 82 12.80 5.88 -1.17
C LEU A 82 12.50 7.01 -2.15
N LEU A 83 11.23 7.34 -2.38
CA LEU A 83 10.79 8.35 -3.35
C LEU A 83 10.87 9.77 -2.79
N LYS A 84 12.02 10.13 -2.26
CA LYS A 84 12.25 11.42 -1.57
C LYS A 84 11.92 12.67 -2.39
N THR A 85 12.03 12.57 -3.72
CA THR A 85 11.71 13.67 -4.65
C THR A 85 10.23 14.02 -4.70
N PHE A 86 9.37 13.14 -4.19
CA PHE A 86 7.92 13.35 -4.13
C PHE A 86 7.39 13.63 -2.72
N HIS A 87 8.23 13.54 -1.68
CA HIS A 87 7.79 13.69 -0.29
C HIS A 87 7.24 15.09 0.03
N ASP A 88 7.71 16.13 -0.66
CA ASP A 88 7.24 17.52 -0.54
C ASP A 88 6.13 17.88 -1.54
N LYS A 89 5.78 16.97 -2.45
CA LYS A 89 4.79 17.17 -3.50
C LYS A 89 3.39 16.77 -3.02
N CYS A 90 2.37 17.27 -3.73
CA CYS A 90 0.99 16.83 -3.51
C CYS A 90 0.77 15.49 -4.22
N VAL A 91 0.36 14.47 -3.46
CA VAL A 91 0.18 13.10 -3.95
C VAL A 91 -1.24 12.64 -3.69
N LEU A 92 -1.90 12.12 -4.73
CA LEU A 92 -3.23 11.51 -4.62
C LEU A 92 -3.09 10.04 -4.25
N LEU A 93 -3.85 9.61 -3.24
CA LEU A 93 -3.82 8.26 -2.70
C LEU A 93 -5.14 7.53 -2.97
N SER A 94 -5.03 6.31 -3.47
CA SER A 94 -6.16 5.38 -3.61
C SER A 94 -5.84 4.05 -2.91
N GLY A 95 -6.81 3.49 -2.20
CA GLY A 95 -6.69 2.21 -1.49
C GLY A 95 -7.58 2.15 -0.27
N GLN A 96 -7.51 1.04 0.45
CA GLN A 96 -8.26 0.80 1.69
C GLN A 96 -7.36 0.96 2.92
N GLY A 97 -7.99 1.18 4.07
CA GLY A 97 -7.31 1.31 5.34
C GLY A 97 -6.71 2.71 5.56
N PRO A 98 -5.76 2.86 6.48
CA PRO A 98 -5.21 4.15 6.89
C PRO A 98 -4.16 4.69 5.90
N VAL A 99 -4.50 4.78 4.60
CA VAL A 99 -3.54 5.15 3.52
C VAL A 99 -2.87 6.50 3.77
N MET A 100 -3.59 7.46 4.35
CA MET A 100 -3.06 8.78 4.69
C MET A 100 -1.96 8.68 5.77
N GLU A 101 -2.21 7.91 6.83
CA GLU A 101 -1.24 7.69 7.90
C GLU A 101 -0.02 6.91 7.40
N ILE A 102 -0.25 5.90 6.56
CA ILE A 102 0.83 5.12 5.93
C ILE A 102 1.71 6.06 5.10
N ALA A 103 1.12 6.87 4.22
CA ALA A 103 1.86 7.80 3.39
C ALA A 103 2.66 8.82 4.21
N ASN A 104 2.08 9.38 5.27
CA ASN A 104 2.77 10.28 6.19
C ASN A 104 3.96 9.59 6.88
N THR A 105 3.79 8.34 7.31
CA THR A 105 4.88 7.55 7.93
C THR A 105 6.01 7.27 6.95
N LEU A 106 5.69 7.14 5.65
CA LEU A 106 6.67 6.95 4.58
C LEU A 106 7.39 8.24 4.18
N GLY A 107 6.94 9.41 4.69
CA GLY A 107 7.58 10.70 4.49
C GLY A 107 6.83 11.68 3.58
N PHE A 108 5.69 11.29 3.01
CA PHE A 108 4.87 12.19 2.18
C PHE A 108 4.15 13.23 3.05
N GLN A 109 4.37 14.52 2.77
CA GLN A 109 3.88 15.62 3.61
C GLN A 109 2.54 16.20 3.13
N LYS A 110 2.25 16.09 1.82
CA LYS A 110 1.08 16.68 1.18
C LYS A 110 0.32 15.58 0.45
N VAL A 111 -0.59 14.94 1.15
CA VAL A 111 -1.37 13.84 0.64
C VAL A 111 -2.86 14.20 0.57
N VAL A 112 -3.54 13.69 -0.45
CA VAL A 112 -4.97 13.85 -0.68
C VAL A 112 -5.56 12.47 -0.92
N SER A 113 -6.61 12.10 -0.21
CA SER A 113 -7.32 10.86 -0.48
C SER A 113 -8.36 11.03 -1.59
N MET A 114 -8.83 9.91 -2.13
CA MET A 114 -9.91 9.92 -3.14
C MET A 114 -11.20 10.52 -2.57
N GLU A 115 -11.50 10.28 -1.29
CA GLU A 115 -12.65 10.86 -0.61
C GLU A 115 -12.53 12.38 -0.51
N GLN A 116 -11.38 12.89 -0.09
CA GLN A 116 -11.13 14.33 -0.04
C GLN A 116 -11.18 14.97 -1.43
N LEU A 117 -10.70 14.27 -2.46
CA LEU A 117 -10.82 14.75 -3.83
C LEU A 117 -12.29 14.81 -4.26
N ALA A 118 -13.08 13.78 -3.97
CA ALA A 118 -14.52 13.74 -4.28
C ALA A 118 -15.31 14.84 -3.56
N GLU A 119 -14.97 15.11 -2.30
CA GLU A 119 -15.59 16.20 -1.51
C GLU A 119 -15.30 17.58 -2.08
N HIS A 120 -14.09 17.79 -2.64
CA HIS A 120 -13.71 19.05 -3.28
C HIS A 120 -14.30 19.21 -4.68
N HIS A 121 -14.68 18.10 -5.31
CA HIS A 121 -15.25 18.05 -6.66
C HIS A 121 -16.54 17.20 -6.66
N PRO A 122 -17.58 17.59 -5.90
CA PRO A 122 -18.79 16.78 -5.70
C PRO A 122 -19.56 16.49 -6.98
N LEU A 123 -19.44 17.41 -7.95
CA LEU A 123 -19.94 17.24 -9.32
C LEU A 123 -18.89 17.88 -10.22
N LEU A 124 -18.31 17.14 -11.10
CA LEU A 124 -17.29 17.63 -12.04
C LEU A 124 -17.77 18.82 -12.90
N ASP A 125 -19.09 19.00 -13.02
CA ASP A 125 -19.73 20.06 -13.82
C ASP A 125 -20.01 21.34 -13.03
N MET A 126 -19.87 21.34 -11.68
CA MET A 126 -20.26 22.47 -10.84
C MET A 126 -19.15 22.94 -9.91
N VAL A 127 -17.92 22.90 -10.38
CA VAL A 127 -16.75 23.37 -9.63
C VAL A 127 -16.79 24.87 -9.44
N ASP A 128 -16.74 25.32 -8.19
CA ASP A 128 -16.41 26.71 -7.87
C ASP A 128 -14.96 26.98 -8.25
N HIS A 129 -14.75 27.61 -9.39
CA HIS A 129 -13.44 27.94 -9.95
C HIS A 129 -12.60 28.86 -9.05
N ASN A 130 -13.16 29.41 -7.96
CA ASN A 130 -12.43 30.24 -7.00
C ASN A 130 -11.69 29.42 -5.93
N ARG A 131 -12.01 28.16 -5.75
CA ARG A 131 -11.25 27.22 -4.88
C ARG A 131 -10.31 26.41 -5.75
N ARG A 132 -9.04 26.76 -5.75
CA ARG A 132 -7.99 25.96 -6.38
C ARG A 132 -7.56 24.86 -5.40
N PRO A 133 -7.96 23.59 -5.59
CA PRO A 133 -7.41 22.49 -4.82
C PRO A 133 -5.91 22.35 -5.12
N LYS A 134 -5.17 21.77 -4.17
CA LYS A 134 -3.79 21.40 -4.43
C LYS A 134 -3.78 20.37 -5.54
N LEU A 135 -3.05 20.65 -6.62
CA LEU A 135 -2.94 19.77 -7.77
C LEU A 135 -2.04 18.59 -7.42
N PRO A 136 -2.52 17.35 -7.55
CA PRO A 136 -1.66 16.21 -7.41
C PRO A 136 -0.66 16.14 -8.56
N VAL A 137 0.59 15.84 -8.24
CA VAL A 137 1.67 15.64 -9.23
C VAL A 137 2.04 14.16 -9.38
N MET A 138 1.44 13.29 -8.59
CA MET A 138 1.65 11.84 -8.60
C MET A 138 0.44 11.14 -7.99
N ILE A 139 0.17 9.93 -8.46
CA ILE A 139 -0.87 9.05 -7.93
C ILE A 139 -0.22 7.81 -7.33
N ILE A 140 -0.64 7.40 -6.13
CA ILE A 140 -0.23 6.15 -5.51
C ILE A 140 -1.45 5.27 -5.27
N LEU A 141 -1.44 4.08 -5.86
CA LEU A 141 -2.41 3.03 -5.66
C LEU A 141 -1.88 2.06 -4.60
N PHE A 142 -2.33 2.21 -3.36
CA PHE A 142 -1.92 1.35 -2.23
C PHE A 142 -2.53 -0.04 -2.31
N GLY A 143 -3.71 -0.15 -2.93
CA GLY A 143 -4.45 -1.38 -3.08
C GLY A 143 -5.82 -1.12 -3.67
N GLU A 144 -6.69 -2.11 -3.56
CA GLU A 144 -8.05 -2.05 -4.10
C GLU A 144 -8.90 -1.01 -3.36
N PRO A 145 -9.60 -0.11 -4.06
CA PRO A 145 -10.56 0.78 -3.44
C PRO A 145 -11.88 0.04 -3.14
N ILE A 146 -12.66 0.54 -2.18
CA ILE A 146 -13.97 -0.03 -1.85
C ILE A 146 -14.98 0.28 -2.97
N ARG A 147 -14.93 1.50 -3.51
CA ARG A 147 -15.81 1.97 -4.59
C ARG A 147 -15.01 2.14 -5.87
N TRP A 148 -14.94 1.07 -6.64
CA TRP A 148 -14.16 1.03 -7.89
C TRP A 148 -14.62 2.06 -8.91
N GLU A 149 -15.93 2.19 -9.13
CA GLU A 149 -16.52 3.09 -10.11
C GLU A 149 -16.14 4.55 -9.84
N THR A 150 -16.31 5.02 -8.60
CA THR A 150 -15.97 6.39 -8.20
C THR A 150 -14.47 6.63 -8.28
N ASN A 151 -13.66 5.69 -7.79
CA ASN A 151 -12.20 5.82 -7.82
C ASN A 151 -11.67 5.86 -9.25
N LEU A 152 -12.14 4.99 -10.14
CA LEU A 152 -11.72 4.99 -11.54
C LEU A 152 -12.11 6.28 -12.25
N GLN A 153 -13.34 6.77 -12.04
CA GLN A 153 -13.78 8.02 -12.65
C GLN A 153 -12.87 9.18 -12.23
N LEU A 154 -12.65 9.36 -10.94
CA LEU A 154 -11.80 10.45 -10.42
C LEU A 154 -10.34 10.31 -10.85
N LEU A 155 -9.80 9.08 -10.88
CA LEU A 155 -8.44 8.83 -11.38
C LEU A 155 -8.31 9.22 -12.85
N MET A 156 -9.28 8.85 -13.68
CA MET A 156 -9.31 9.21 -15.09
C MET A 156 -9.39 10.74 -15.28
N ASP A 157 -10.25 11.40 -14.51
CA ASP A 157 -10.38 12.87 -14.58
C ASP A 157 -9.08 13.57 -14.18
N VAL A 158 -8.41 13.11 -13.13
CA VAL A 158 -7.09 13.65 -12.72
C VAL A 158 -6.04 13.41 -13.78
N LEU A 159 -5.99 12.22 -14.39
CA LEU A 159 -5.01 11.87 -15.41
C LEU A 159 -5.23 12.65 -16.70
N LEU A 160 -6.48 12.72 -17.17
CA LEU A 160 -6.83 13.40 -18.43
C LEU A 160 -6.75 14.93 -18.34
N THR A 161 -6.72 15.48 -17.13
CA THR A 161 -6.60 16.91 -16.88
C THR A 161 -5.25 17.33 -16.30
N ASN A 162 -4.27 16.42 -16.34
CA ASN A 162 -2.93 16.62 -15.78
C ASN A 162 -2.95 17.17 -14.34
N GLY A 163 -3.76 16.56 -13.49
CA GLY A 163 -3.90 16.90 -12.08
C GLY A 163 -4.89 18.01 -11.75
N SER A 164 -5.60 18.55 -12.74
CA SER A 164 -6.54 19.68 -12.59
C SER A 164 -7.98 19.24 -12.87
N PRO A 165 -8.60 18.36 -12.06
CA PRO A 165 -9.96 17.91 -12.31
C PRO A 165 -10.92 19.10 -12.34
N GLY A 166 -11.86 19.10 -13.30
CA GLY A 166 -12.75 20.24 -13.60
C GLY A 166 -12.27 21.15 -14.75
N HIS A 167 -11.06 20.93 -15.27
CA HIS A 167 -10.62 21.54 -16.51
C HIS A 167 -10.97 20.66 -17.73
N LYS A 168 -10.87 21.22 -18.94
CA LYS A 168 -10.99 20.44 -20.17
C LYS A 168 -9.88 19.40 -20.24
N TYR A 169 -10.18 18.24 -20.79
CA TYR A 169 -9.19 17.20 -21.04
C TYR A 169 -8.06 17.73 -21.92
N ASP A 170 -6.84 17.41 -21.51
CA ASP A 170 -5.66 17.75 -22.31
C ASP A 170 -5.54 16.73 -23.45
N THR A 171 -5.74 17.20 -24.68
CA THR A 171 -5.62 16.38 -25.89
C THR A 171 -4.17 16.18 -26.33
N GLU A 172 -3.25 17.02 -25.83
CA GLU A 172 -1.82 16.92 -26.09
C GLU A 172 -1.10 16.40 -24.85
N LEU A 173 -1.34 15.13 -24.46
CA LEU A 173 -0.69 14.48 -23.32
C LEU A 173 0.84 14.36 -23.51
N SER A 174 1.54 15.50 -23.49
CA SER A 174 3.00 15.53 -23.59
C SER A 174 3.70 15.02 -22.34
N THR A 175 3.05 15.12 -21.17
CA THR A 175 3.57 14.60 -19.89
C THR A 175 2.43 14.05 -19.06
N GLN A 176 2.41 12.73 -18.89
CA GLN A 176 1.43 12.07 -18.03
C GLN A 176 1.90 12.07 -16.58
N LEU A 177 0.98 12.27 -15.64
CA LEU A 177 1.28 12.13 -14.21
C LEU A 177 1.77 10.71 -13.90
N PRO A 178 2.84 10.54 -13.11
CA PRO A 178 3.29 9.24 -12.68
C PRO A 178 2.24 8.56 -11.80
N VAL A 179 1.96 7.30 -12.11
CA VAL A 179 1.08 6.42 -11.33
C VAL A 179 1.92 5.27 -10.79
N LEU A 180 1.94 5.08 -9.49
CA LEU A 180 2.61 3.97 -8.84
C LEU A 180 1.59 3.06 -8.19
N ALA A 181 1.65 1.79 -8.52
CA ALA A 181 0.88 0.73 -7.87
C ALA A 181 1.78 -0.07 -6.92
N CYS A 182 1.38 -0.18 -5.67
CA CYS A 182 2.13 -0.95 -4.67
C CYS A 182 2.00 -2.46 -4.88
N ASN A 183 0.90 -2.89 -5.50
CA ASN A 183 0.66 -4.28 -5.86
C ASN A 183 0.06 -4.33 -7.27
N THR A 184 0.58 -5.25 -8.10
CA THR A 184 0.11 -5.50 -9.48
C THR A 184 -0.36 -6.95 -9.66
N ASP A 185 -0.58 -7.69 -8.58
CA ASP A 185 -1.10 -9.05 -8.64
C ASP A 185 -2.50 -9.05 -9.24
N LEU A 186 -2.71 -9.93 -10.23
CA LEU A 186 -4.02 -10.12 -10.85
C LEU A 186 -4.96 -10.95 -9.98
N MET A 187 -4.38 -11.82 -9.16
CA MET A 187 -5.11 -12.74 -8.29
C MET A 187 -4.32 -12.95 -6.99
N TRP A 188 -5.03 -13.13 -5.90
CA TRP A 188 -4.46 -13.43 -4.60
C TRP A 188 -5.33 -14.40 -3.80
N MET A 189 -4.72 -15.15 -2.88
CA MET A 189 -5.42 -16.08 -2.00
C MET A 189 -5.78 -15.38 -0.70
N ALA A 190 -7.08 -15.09 -0.56
CA ALA A 190 -7.67 -14.59 0.67
C ALA A 190 -8.31 -15.73 1.49
N GLU A 191 -9.34 -15.39 2.24
CA GLU A 191 -10.12 -16.33 3.05
C GLU A 191 -11.04 -17.21 2.20
N ALA A 192 -11.43 -16.75 1.01
CA ALA A 192 -12.26 -17.51 0.10
C ALA A 192 -11.51 -18.73 -0.45
N PRO A 193 -12.22 -19.83 -0.76
CA PRO A 193 -11.63 -21.04 -1.33
C PRO A 193 -10.95 -20.84 -2.68
N SER A 194 -11.44 -19.88 -3.47
CA SER A 194 -10.88 -19.54 -4.77
C SER A 194 -10.10 -18.22 -4.71
N PRO A 195 -9.09 -18.04 -5.57
CA PRO A 195 -8.39 -16.76 -5.71
C PRO A 195 -9.36 -15.64 -6.09
N ARG A 196 -9.03 -14.43 -5.68
CA ARG A 196 -9.74 -13.20 -6.00
C ARG A 196 -8.92 -12.35 -6.96
#